data_b727e932beb3ba159f1359f3d2e30e2c
#
_entry.id   b727e932beb3ba159f1359f3d2e30e2c
#
_cell.length_a   1.000
_cell.length_b   1.000
_cell.length_c   1.000
_cell.angle_alpha   90.00
_cell.angle_beta   90.00
_cell.angle_gamma   90.00
#
_symmetry.space_group_name_H-M   'P 1'
#
loop_
_entity.id
_entity.type
_entity.pdbx_description
1 polymer ?
#
loop_
_entity_poly.entity_id
_entity_poly.type
_entity_poly.pdbx_seq_one_letter_code
_entity_poly.pdbx_strand_id
1 'polypeptide(L)' 'MKKKSKYVYISVIQFKYGDLPWEDVAEYWTTREKKNVMQDLREYRMSGYGQYRAVERRVTNEL' A
#
# COMPACT_ATOMS: atom_id res chain seq x y z
N MET A 1 -17.95 -24.01 9.25
CA MET A 1 -16.54 -23.74 9.21
C MET A 1 -16.18 -22.75 8.10
N LYS A 2 -15.38 -21.78 8.44
CA LYS A 2 -14.99 -20.79 7.44
C LYS A 2 -13.81 -21.28 6.63
N LYS A 3 -13.87 -21.06 5.35
CA LYS A 3 -12.73 -21.28 4.51
C LYS A 3 -11.81 -20.08 4.59
N LYS A 4 -10.52 -20.31 4.60
CA LYS A 4 -9.57 -19.23 4.48
C LYS A 4 -9.63 -18.70 3.07
N SER A 5 -9.57 -17.40 2.94
CA SER A 5 -9.48 -16.80 1.63
C SER A 5 -8.15 -17.18 1.00
N LYS A 6 -8.22 -17.53 -0.27
CA LYS A 6 -7.02 -17.80 -1.03
C LYS A 6 -6.20 -16.55 -1.27
N TYR A 7 -6.86 -15.41 -1.25
CA TYR A 7 -6.22 -14.12 -1.49
C TYR A 7 -6.55 -13.17 -0.36
N VAL A 8 -5.66 -12.23 -0.13
CA VAL A 8 -5.90 -11.13 0.78
C VAL A 8 -5.59 -9.83 0.06
N TYR A 9 -6.18 -8.76 0.54
CA TYR A 9 -5.90 -7.43 0.00
C TYR A 9 -5.00 -6.69 0.97
N ILE A 10 -3.97 -6.09 0.43
CA ILE A 10 -3.07 -5.25 1.22
C ILE A 10 -3.12 -3.84 0.66
N SER A 11 -2.72 -2.89 1.47
CA SER A 11 -2.58 -1.51 1.03
C SER A 11 -1.12 -1.26 0.69
N VAL A 12 -0.88 -0.56 -0.40
CA VAL A 12 0.48 -0.27 -0.86
C VAL A 12 0.57 1.22 -1.16
N ILE A 13 1.58 1.88 -0.61
CA ILE A 13 1.87 3.25 -1.00
C ILE A 13 2.87 3.20 -2.13
N GLN A 14 2.58 3.93 -3.20
CA GLN A 14 3.41 3.96 -4.38
C GLN A 14 3.89 5.38 -4.64
N PHE A 15 5.04 5.48 -5.24
CA PHE A 15 5.69 6.73 -5.58
C PHE A 15 5.94 6.80 -7.08
N LYS A 16 5.77 7.97 -7.65
CA LYS A 16 6.08 8.23 -9.05
C LYS A 16 6.79 9.55 -9.16
N TYR A 17 7.89 9.55 -9.90
CA TYR A 17 8.64 10.76 -10.17
C TYR A 17 8.62 11.03 -11.67
N GLY A 18 8.06 12.16 -12.06
CA GLY A 18 7.99 12.52 -13.47
C GLY A 18 7.23 11.50 -14.30
N ASP A 19 7.84 11.04 -15.37
CA ASP A 19 7.24 10.06 -16.27
C ASP A 19 7.64 8.63 -15.98
N LEU A 20 8.37 8.41 -14.89
CA LEU A 20 8.78 7.07 -14.51
C LEU A 20 7.58 6.27 -13.97
N PRO A 21 7.65 4.94 -14.06
CA PRO A 21 6.53 4.14 -13.55
C PRO A 21 6.41 4.22 -12.03
N TRP A 22 5.21 3.88 -11.54
CA TRP A 22 4.97 3.83 -10.11
C TRP A 22 5.82 2.74 -9.45
N GLU A 23 6.35 3.03 -8.28
CA GLU A 23 7.13 2.09 -7.50
C GLU A 23 6.50 1.91 -6.13
N ASP A 24 6.52 0.69 -5.62
CA ASP A 24 6.04 0.41 -4.28
C ASP A 24 7.07 0.90 -3.26
N VAL A 25 6.62 1.69 -2.31
CA VAL A 25 7.52 2.18 -1.25
C VAL A 25 7.14 1.69 0.13
N ALA A 26 5.90 1.23 0.33
CA ALA A 26 5.47 0.70 1.62
C ALA A 26 4.30 -0.24 1.41
N GLU A 27 4.25 -1.32 2.20
CA GLU A 27 3.16 -2.30 2.15
C GLU A 27 2.57 -2.45 3.55
N TYR A 28 1.25 -2.58 3.62
CA TYR A 28 0.52 -2.67 4.88
C TYR A 28 -0.37 -3.89 4.82
N TRP A 29 0.01 -4.93 5.54
CA TRP A 29 -0.60 -6.25 5.41
C TRP A 29 -1.75 -6.49 6.35
N THR A 30 -1.74 -5.91 7.54
CA THR A 30 -2.77 -6.17 8.54
C THR A 30 -3.72 -4.99 8.64
N THR A 31 -4.89 -5.24 9.23
CA THR A 31 -5.83 -4.16 9.49
C THR A 31 -5.22 -3.09 10.38
N ARG A 32 -4.40 -3.53 11.35
CA ARG A 32 -3.73 -2.58 12.22
C ARG A 32 -2.80 -1.67 11.43
N GLU A 33 -2.04 -2.26 10.53
CA GLU A 33 -1.12 -1.47 9.71
C GLU A 33 -1.87 -0.55 8.77
N LYS A 34 -3.00 -1.02 8.24
CA LYS A 34 -3.78 -0.21 7.31
C LYS A 34 -4.29 1.08 7.93
N LYS A 35 -4.47 1.10 9.24
CA LYS A 35 -4.90 2.34 9.90
C LYS A 35 -3.88 3.46 9.74
N ASN A 36 -2.63 3.11 9.49
CA ASN A 36 -1.57 4.10 9.37
C ASN A 36 -1.33 4.55 7.94
N VAL A 37 -2.03 3.94 6.97
CA VAL A 37 -1.76 4.22 5.55
C VAL A 37 -1.96 5.69 5.23
N MET A 38 -3.09 6.26 5.65
CA MET A 38 -3.37 7.65 5.33
C MET A 38 -2.41 8.61 6.00
N GLN A 39 -2.03 8.30 7.23
CA GLN A 39 -1.07 9.13 7.94
C GLN A 39 0.28 9.09 7.24
N ASP A 40 0.75 7.89 6.91
CA ASP A 40 2.03 7.72 6.25
C ASP A 40 2.02 8.35 4.86
N LEU A 41 0.91 8.19 4.13
CA LEU A 41 0.77 8.81 2.83
C LEU A 41 0.89 10.33 2.91
N ARG A 42 0.27 10.92 3.94
CA ARG A 42 0.38 12.36 4.16
C ARG A 42 1.83 12.76 4.40
N GLU A 43 2.55 11.98 5.21
CA GLU A 43 3.94 12.29 5.51
C GLU A 43 4.82 12.18 4.28
N TYR A 44 4.59 11.15 3.46
CA TYR A 44 5.32 11.02 2.20
C TYR A 44 5.07 12.22 1.29
N ARG A 45 3.81 12.65 1.21
CA ARG A 45 3.46 13.80 0.36
C ARG A 45 4.11 15.08 0.85
N MET A 46 4.28 15.21 2.16
CA MET A 46 4.90 16.39 2.72
C MET A 46 6.40 16.46 2.46
N SER A 47 7.05 15.33 2.19
CA SER A 47 8.46 15.36 1.87
C SER A 47 8.76 15.76 0.44
N GLY A 48 7.75 15.81 -0.43
CA GLY A 48 7.80 16.79 -1.49
C GLY A 48 8.33 16.47 -2.84
N TYR A 49 8.75 15.27 -3.16
CA TYR A 49 9.29 15.08 -4.45
C TYR A 49 8.36 14.37 -5.37
N GLY A 50 7.69 14.26 -6.06
CA GLY A 50 6.90 13.49 -6.98
C GLY A 50 5.53 13.22 -6.41
N GLN A 51 4.94 12.14 -6.85
CA GLN A 51 3.56 11.82 -6.52
C GLN A 51 3.51 10.57 -5.67
N TYR A 52 2.57 10.54 -4.71
CA TYR A 52 2.34 9.37 -3.88
C TYR A 52 0.87 9.01 -3.93
N ARG A 53 0.58 7.72 -3.87
CA ARG A 53 -0.80 7.26 -3.81
C ARG A 53 -0.85 5.97 -3.00
N ALA A 54 -2.04 5.67 -2.47
CA ALA A 54 -2.31 4.40 -1.81
C ALA A 54 -3.23 3.59 -2.70
N VAL A 55 -2.88 2.34 -2.95
CA VAL A 55 -3.69 1.44 -3.75
C VAL A 55 -3.86 0.13 -3.01
N GLU A 56 -4.90 -0.62 -3.34
CA GLU A 56 -5.07 -1.97 -2.83
C GLU A 56 -4.52 -2.96 -3.82
N ARG A 57 -3.91 -4.00 -3.29
CA ARG A 57 -3.35 -5.07 -4.12
C ARG A 57 -3.81 -6.41 -3.59
N ARG A 58 -4.23 -7.28 -4.48
CA ARG A 58 -4.58 -8.65 -4.11
C ARG A 58 -3.33 -9.50 -4.14
N VAL A 59 -3.07 -10.19 -3.07
CA VAL A 59 -1.91 -11.08 -2.99
C VAL A 59 -2.37 -12.45 -2.53
N THR A 60 -1.57 -13.46 -2.84
CA THR A 60 -1.88 -14.81 -2.43
C THR A 60 -1.60 -14.97 -0.94
N ASN A 61 -2.56 -15.60 -0.25
CA ASN A 61 -2.41 -15.90 1.16
C ASN A 61 -1.78 -17.27 1.27
N GLU A 62 -0.52 -17.30 1.65
CA GLU A 62 0.27 -18.53 1.66
C GLU A 62 0.40 -19.17 3.02
N LEU A 63 -0.51 -18.93 3.90
CA LEU A 63 -0.46 -19.56 5.22
C LEU A 63 -0.88 -21.02 5.19
#